data_48270bdd712d8c354e3c7d9f8124699b
#
_entry.id   48270bdd712d8c354e3c7d9f8124699b
#
_cell.length_a   1.000
_cell.length_b   1.000
_cell.length_c   1.000
_cell.angle_alpha   90.00
_cell.angle_beta   90.00
_cell.angle_gamma   90.00
#
_symmetry.space_group_name_H-M   'P 1'
#
loop_
_entity.id
_entity.type
_entity.pdbx_description
1 polymer ?
#
loop_
_entity_poly.entity_id
_entity_poly.type
_entity_poly.pdbx_seq_one_letter_code
_entity_poly.pdbx_strand_id
1 'polypeptide(L)' 'ENEPFSIQVAGERLRIPADATFNVEHERTGDQEELEFQLIWRRP' A
#
# COMPACT_ATOMS: atom_id res chain seq x y z
N GLU A 1 -4.76 -0.17 15.91
CA GLU A 1 -4.18 1.12 16.13
C GLU A 1 -3.03 1.38 15.17
N ASN A 2 -3.09 2.50 14.45
CA ASN A 2 -2.14 2.76 13.37
C ASN A 2 -1.03 3.67 13.84
N GLU A 3 0.17 3.40 13.37
CA GLU A 3 1.33 4.23 13.64
C GLU A 3 2.00 4.58 12.34
N PRO A 4 2.62 5.76 12.25
CA PRO A 4 3.37 6.09 11.04
C PRO A 4 4.59 5.19 10.93
N PHE A 5 4.99 4.91 9.70
CA PHE A 5 6.17 4.09 9.46
C PHE A 5 6.81 4.50 8.14
N SER A 6 8.04 4.06 7.94
CA SER A 6 8.77 4.34 6.71
C SER A 6 9.03 3.05 5.95
N ILE A 7 9.02 3.16 4.63
CA ILE A 7 9.22 2.02 3.77
C ILE A 7 10.07 2.47 2.60
N GLN A 8 10.87 1.58 2.06
CA GLN A 8 11.74 1.88 0.94
C GLN A 8 11.26 1.12 -0.28
N VAL A 9 10.97 1.83 -1.36
CA VAL A 9 10.43 1.25 -2.57
C VAL A 9 11.18 1.85 -3.76
N ALA A 10 11.73 1.00 -4.62
CA ALA A 10 12.42 1.43 -5.83
C ALA A 10 13.49 2.49 -5.54
N GLY A 11 14.23 2.31 -4.46
CA GLY A 11 15.30 3.23 -4.11
C GLY A 11 14.85 4.50 -3.43
N GLU A 12 13.57 4.63 -3.14
CA GLU A 12 13.01 5.83 -2.54
C GLU A 12 12.42 5.51 -1.19
N ARG A 13 12.66 6.39 -0.22
CA ARG A 13 12.09 6.22 1.11
C ARG A 13 10.79 7.01 1.21
N LEU A 14 9.74 6.32 1.62
CA LEU A 14 8.42 6.92 1.78
C LEU A 14 8.01 6.90 3.24
N ARG A 15 7.45 8.00 3.70
CA ARG A 15 6.88 8.08 5.04
C ARG A 15 5.38 7.89 4.96
N ILE A 16 4.88 6.83 5.58
CA ILE A 16 3.47 6.49 5.54
C ILE A 16 2.83 7.03 6.82
N PRO A 17 1.88 7.95 6.71
CA PRO A 17 1.26 8.51 7.91
C PRO A 17 0.30 7.52 8.56
N ALA A 18 -0.02 7.79 9.81
CA ALA A 18 -0.88 6.90 10.58
C ALA A 18 -2.30 6.83 10.03
N ASP A 19 -2.74 7.86 9.31
CA ASP A 19 -4.11 7.91 8.79
C ASP A 19 -4.22 7.41 7.35
N ALA A 20 -3.18 6.76 6.82
CA ALA A 20 -3.27 6.16 5.50
C ALA A 20 -4.30 5.04 5.49
N THR A 21 -5.05 4.94 4.40
CA THR A 21 -6.00 3.85 4.23
C THR A 21 -5.36 2.71 3.47
N PHE A 22 -5.76 1.50 3.79
CA PHE A 22 -5.20 0.30 3.23
C PHE A 22 -6.26 -0.45 2.43
N ASN A 23 -5.91 -0.84 1.21
CA ASN A 23 -6.81 -1.53 0.30
C ASN A 23 -6.12 -2.75 -0.26
N VAL A 24 -6.88 -3.84 -0.41
CA VAL A 24 -6.35 -5.06 -1.00
C VAL A 24 -7.33 -5.55 -2.05
N GLU A 25 -6.82 -5.85 -3.23
CA GLU A 25 -7.63 -6.39 -4.32
C GLU A 25 -7.03 -7.69 -4.80
N HIS A 26 -7.92 -8.61 -5.16
CA HIS A 26 -7.52 -9.93 -5.60
C HIS A 26 -8.34 -10.31 -6.82
N GLU A 27 -7.66 -10.77 -7.86
CA GLU A 27 -8.30 -11.12 -9.13
C GLU A 27 -7.79 -12.47 -9.62
N ARG A 28 -8.68 -13.19 -10.27
CA ARG A 28 -8.31 -14.44 -10.94
C ARG A 28 -8.82 -14.42 -12.37
N THR A 29 -7.96 -14.81 -13.30
CA THR A 29 -8.33 -14.90 -14.71
C THR A 29 -7.64 -16.13 -15.30
N GLY A 30 -8.44 -17.16 -15.65
CA GLY A 30 -7.87 -18.39 -16.12
C GLY A 30 -6.99 -19.02 -15.06
N ASP A 31 -5.72 -19.28 -15.41
CA ASP A 31 -4.77 -19.82 -14.46
C ASP A 31 -3.86 -18.75 -13.85
N GLN A 32 -4.25 -17.49 -13.98
CA GLN A 32 -3.47 -16.37 -13.49
C GLN A 32 -4.16 -15.78 -12.27
N GLU A 33 -3.36 -15.43 -11.27
CA GLU A 33 -3.88 -14.86 -10.04
C GLU A 33 -3.09 -13.60 -9.71
N GLU A 34 -3.79 -12.55 -9.26
CA GLU A 34 -3.18 -11.26 -9.02
C GLU A 34 -3.60 -10.73 -7.66
N LEU A 35 -2.63 -10.23 -6.90
CA LEU A 35 -2.89 -9.63 -5.59
C LEU A 35 -2.29 -8.24 -5.58
N GLU A 36 -3.09 -7.25 -5.21
CA GLU A 36 -2.67 -5.86 -5.25
C GLU A 36 -2.91 -5.21 -3.90
N PHE A 37 -1.89 -4.49 -3.41
CA PHE A 37 -1.97 -3.73 -2.16
C PHE A 37 -1.88 -2.26 -2.47
N GLN A 38 -2.67 -1.45 -1.76
CA GLN A 38 -2.64 0.00 -1.91
C GLN A 38 -2.62 0.67 -0.56
N LEU A 39 -1.75 1.67 -0.41
CA LEU A 39 -1.75 2.57 0.73
C LEU A 39 -1.98 3.97 0.20
N ILE A 40 -3.03 4.62 0.67
CA ILE A 40 -3.47 5.89 0.11
C ILE A 40 -3.56 6.93 1.21
N TRP A 41 -2.93 8.08 0.97
CA TRP A 41 -3.00 9.18 1.92
C TRP A 41 -2.83 10.49 1.15
N ARG A 42 -3.14 11.58 1.82
CA ARG A 42 -2.96 12.91 1.24
C ARG A 42 -1.79 13.59 1.91
N ARG A 43 -1.01 14.29 1.13
CA ARG A 43 0.07 15.09 1.68
C ARG A 43 -0.52 16.35 2.28
N PRO A 44 0.07 16.83 3.40
CA PRO A 44 -0.42 18.06 4.03
C PRO A 44 -0.20 19.29 3.19
#